data_9c5ff797a37d42197bbe6714c3d0e85f
#
_entry.id   9c5ff797a37d42197bbe6714c3d0e85f
#
_cell.length_a   1.000
_cell.length_b   1.000
_cell.length_c   1.000
_cell.angle_alpha   90.00
_cell.angle_beta   90.00
_cell.angle_gamma   90.00
#
_symmetry.space_group_name_H-M   'P 1'
#
loop_
_entity.id
_entity.type
_entity.pdbx_description
1 polymer ?
#
loop_
_entity_poly.entity_id
_entity_poly.type
_entity_poly.pdbx_seq_one_letter_code
_entity_poly.pdbx_strand_id
1 'polypeptide(L)'
;MTNKGLLRIGVFYDGSYFTYAQLHYNTIQENGWIVFEPLHELIEQVIAEKEQGFNSYKVVYASWFQGLKHTKQTETKHLEIERNRHIDLIDAGIELKFTHNNHEQNEKGVDVKMALEVLQIALDDKIDIAVLITGDGDFIPLVRALMKQGKRVLLFYFDYENKYNKSFANKKLINACNYAVNFTEIPANKTFRPYFKNLFRKK
;
A
#
# COMPACT_ATOMS: atom_id res chain seq x y z
N MET A 1 8.39 -29.30 -14.81
CA MET A 1 7.77 -28.05 -14.36
C MET A 1 8.42 -26.92 -15.13
N THR A 2 7.68 -26.22 -15.98
CA THR A 2 8.20 -25.06 -16.71
C THR A 2 8.52 -23.97 -15.69
N ASN A 3 9.79 -23.69 -15.53
CA ASN A 3 10.31 -22.67 -14.62
C ASN A 3 9.81 -21.31 -15.13
N LYS A 4 8.84 -20.70 -14.44
CA LYS A 4 8.36 -19.35 -14.79
C LYS A 4 9.40 -18.34 -14.35
N GLY A 5 9.72 -17.37 -15.18
CA GLY A 5 10.71 -16.33 -14.89
C GLY A 5 10.38 -15.45 -13.67
N LEU A 6 10.43 -14.15 -13.85
CA LEU A 6 10.09 -13.15 -12.83
C LEU A 6 8.57 -12.97 -12.71
N LEU A 7 8.03 -12.95 -11.49
CA LEU A 7 6.71 -12.41 -11.19
C LEU A 7 6.85 -10.92 -10.82
N ARG A 8 6.20 -10.07 -11.60
CA ARG A 8 6.27 -8.60 -11.51
C ARG A 8 5.16 -8.08 -10.60
N ILE A 9 5.53 -7.38 -9.54
CA ILE A 9 4.63 -6.87 -8.52
C ILE A 9 4.52 -5.35 -8.66
N GLY A 10 3.29 -4.82 -8.73
CA GLY A 10 3.00 -3.40 -8.58
C GLY A 10 2.42 -3.12 -7.20
N VAL A 11 2.95 -2.15 -6.45
CA VAL A 11 2.44 -1.75 -5.13
C VAL A 11 1.83 -0.36 -5.21
N PHE A 12 0.56 -0.25 -4.79
CA PHE A 12 -0.23 0.96 -4.92
C PHE A 12 -0.76 1.39 -3.56
N TYR A 13 -0.28 2.53 -3.09
CA TYR A 13 -0.59 3.06 -1.77
C TYR A 13 -1.71 4.10 -1.83
N ASP A 14 -2.81 3.84 -1.14
CA ASP A 14 -3.69 4.90 -0.68
C ASP A 14 -2.95 5.67 0.41
N GLY A 15 -2.48 6.87 0.07
CA GLY A 15 -1.56 7.62 0.91
C GLY A 15 -2.18 8.08 2.22
N SER A 16 -3.44 8.45 2.22
CA SER A 16 -4.17 8.83 3.41
C SER A 16 -4.38 7.64 4.34
N TYR A 17 -4.82 6.52 3.81
CA TYR A 17 -4.99 5.29 4.55
C TYR A 17 -3.68 4.81 5.20
N PHE A 18 -2.60 4.74 4.44
CA PHE A 18 -1.30 4.30 4.96
C PHE A 18 -0.71 5.29 5.97
N THR A 19 -0.96 6.60 5.81
CA THR A 19 -0.52 7.62 6.78
C THR A 19 -1.13 7.37 8.16
N TYR A 20 -2.41 7.02 8.23
CA TYR A 20 -3.05 6.68 9.51
C TYR A 20 -2.46 5.41 10.13
N ALA A 21 -2.14 4.39 9.32
CA ALA A 21 -1.45 3.20 9.78
C ALA A 21 -0.04 3.53 10.32
N GLN A 22 0.74 4.36 9.61
CA GLN A 22 2.04 4.85 10.06
C GLN A 22 1.94 5.54 11.43
N LEU A 23 0.97 6.43 11.63
CA LEU A 23 0.75 7.11 12.89
C LEU A 23 0.38 6.13 14.00
N HIS A 24 -0.46 5.13 13.73
CA HIS A 24 -0.80 4.10 14.70
C HIS A 24 0.45 3.35 15.19
N TYR A 25 1.28 2.85 14.28
CA TYR A 25 2.49 2.10 14.66
C TYR A 25 3.55 2.96 15.32
N ASN A 26 3.74 4.21 14.88
CA ASN A 26 4.75 5.09 15.45
C ASN A 26 4.35 5.64 16.83
N THR A 27 3.10 6.06 17.02
CA THR A 27 2.68 6.80 18.22
C THR A 27 1.93 5.97 19.25
N ILE A 28 1.20 4.94 18.82
CA ILE A 28 0.38 4.12 19.73
C ILE A 28 1.10 2.82 20.08
N GLN A 29 1.68 2.15 19.09
CA GLN A 29 2.42 0.90 19.28
C GLN A 29 3.89 1.12 19.65
N GLU A 30 4.38 2.36 19.50
CA GLU A 30 5.77 2.76 19.76
C GLU A 30 6.81 1.93 19.00
N ASN A 31 6.40 1.31 17.90
CA ASN A 31 7.27 0.51 17.04
C ASN A 31 8.22 1.38 16.20
N GLY A 32 7.79 2.58 15.84
CA GLY A 32 8.47 3.49 14.92
C GLY A 32 7.75 3.62 13.58
N TRP A 33 8.41 4.25 12.61
CA TRP A 33 7.89 4.45 11.27
C TRP A 33 8.16 3.21 10.40
N ILE A 34 7.14 2.74 9.68
CA ILE A 34 7.29 1.65 8.71
C ILE A 34 8.20 2.13 7.57
N VAL A 35 9.25 1.39 7.27
CA VAL A 35 10.21 1.63 6.21
C VAL A 35 9.76 0.90 4.94
N PHE A 36 9.83 1.56 3.78
CA PHE A 36 9.22 1.08 2.56
C PHE A 36 9.96 -0.11 1.93
N GLU A 37 11.29 -0.09 1.89
CA GLU A 37 12.08 -1.17 1.31
C GLU A 37 11.86 -2.51 2.05
N PRO A 38 11.94 -2.59 3.40
CA PRO A 38 11.59 -3.81 4.13
C PRO A 38 10.13 -4.22 3.98
N LEU A 39 9.20 -3.24 3.77
CA LEU A 39 7.81 -3.55 3.49
C LEU A 39 7.64 -4.20 2.11
N HIS A 40 8.36 -3.71 1.09
CA HIS A 40 8.39 -4.34 -0.23
C HIS A 40 8.97 -5.76 -0.16
N GLU A 41 10.04 -5.98 0.58
CA GLU A 41 10.60 -7.32 0.81
C GLU A 41 9.57 -8.26 1.47
N LEU A 42 8.84 -7.79 2.50
CA LEU A 42 7.77 -8.56 3.11
C LEU A 42 6.66 -8.90 2.10
N ILE A 43 6.25 -7.96 1.27
CA ILE A 43 5.25 -8.17 0.22
C ILE A 43 5.72 -9.22 -0.79
N GLU A 44 6.98 -9.16 -1.24
CA GLU A 44 7.60 -10.17 -2.12
C GLU A 44 7.51 -11.57 -1.50
N GLN A 45 7.82 -11.70 -0.22
CA GLN A 45 7.76 -12.99 0.49
C GLN A 45 6.32 -13.51 0.66
N VAL A 46 5.38 -12.62 0.97
CA VAL A 46 3.96 -12.96 1.05
C VAL A 46 3.46 -13.50 -0.29
N ILE A 47 3.85 -12.86 -1.39
CA ILE A 47 3.45 -13.29 -2.74
C ILE A 47 4.14 -14.60 -3.11
N ALA A 48 5.41 -14.78 -2.78
CA ALA A 48 6.15 -16.02 -3.03
C ALA A 48 5.52 -17.25 -2.33
N GLU A 49 4.94 -17.05 -1.15
CA GLU A 49 4.20 -18.12 -0.46
C GLU A 49 2.89 -18.49 -1.20
N LYS A 50 2.20 -17.49 -1.76
CA LYS A 50 0.89 -17.69 -2.41
C LYS A 50 0.99 -18.08 -3.88
N GLU A 51 2.03 -17.64 -4.57
CA GLU A 51 2.24 -17.83 -6.01
C GLU A 51 3.50 -18.66 -6.27
N GLN A 52 3.38 -19.95 -6.11
CA GLN A 52 4.52 -20.85 -6.32
C GLN A 52 4.88 -21.04 -7.79
N GLY A 53 6.14 -21.38 -8.07
CA GLY A 53 6.62 -21.78 -9.40
C GLY A 53 7.28 -20.68 -10.22
N PHE A 54 7.55 -19.52 -9.66
CA PHE A 54 8.38 -18.47 -10.26
C PHE A 54 9.81 -18.52 -9.71
N ASN A 55 10.79 -18.07 -10.51
CA ASN A 55 12.20 -18.02 -10.10
C ASN A 55 12.47 -16.86 -9.15
N SER A 56 11.75 -15.76 -9.33
CA SER A 56 11.89 -14.55 -8.52
C SER A 56 10.57 -13.76 -8.47
N TYR A 57 10.45 -12.96 -7.42
CA TYR A 57 9.32 -12.11 -7.11
C TYR A 57 9.86 -10.73 -6.82
N LYS A 58 9.50 -9.72 -7.60
CA LYS A 58 10.04 -8.37 -7.43
C LYS A 58 8.98 -7.30 -7.55
N VAL A 59 9.05 -6.35 -6.63
CA VAL A 59 8.35 -5.07 -6.79
C VAL A 59 9.06 -4.31 -7.90
N VAL A 60 8.40 -4.21 -9.04
CA VAL A 60 8.91 -3.53 -10.24
C VAL A 60 8.33 -2.13 -10.41
N TYR A 61 7.27 -1.84 -9.69
CA TYR A 61 6.61 -0.54 -9.69
C TYR A 61 5.93 -0.29 -8.34
N ALA A 62 6.07 0.93 -7.84
CA ALA A 62 5.34 1.37 -6.66
C ALA A 62 4.90 2.82 -6.80
N SER A 63 3.68 3.14 -6.39
CA SER A 63 3.17 4.51 -6.42
C SER A 63 2.30 4.85 -5.22
N TRP A 64 2.39 6.12 -4.82
CA TRP A 64 1.70 6.73 -3.69
C TRP A 64 0.71 7.78 -4.17
N PHE A 65 -0.55 7.63 -3.80
CA PHE A 65 -1.63 8.52 -4.21
C PHE A 65 -2.13 9.34 -3.01
N GLN A 66 -2.13 10.66 -3.13
CA GLN A 66 -2.57 11.54 -2.06
C GLN A 66 -3.03 12.91 -2.60
N GLY A 67 -3.95 13.55 -1.90
CA GLY A 67 -4.27 14.95 -2.12
C GLY A 67 -3.20 15.89 -1.51
N LEU A 68 -2.83 16.94 -2.24
CA LEU A 68 -1.93 17.96 -1.73
C LEU A 68 -2.67 18.91 -0.79
N LYS A 69 -2.14 19.11 0.40
CA LYS A 69 -2.64 20.10 1.35
C LYS A 69 -2.20 21.50 0.97
N HIS A 70 -3.08 22.48 1.17
CA HIS A 70 -2.74 23.87 0.98
C HIS A 70 -1.79 24.38 2.07
N THR A 71 -0.60 24.86 1.69
CA THR A 71 0.44 25.35 2.62
C THR A 71 -0.03 26.49 3.50
N LYS A 72 -0.91 27.37 3.00
CA LYS A 72 -1.48 28.50 3.75
C LYS A 72 -2.41 28.09 4.90
N GLN A 73 -2.91 26.87 4.89
CA GLN A 73 -3.91 26.33 5.84
C GLN A 73 -3.36 25.20 6.70
N THR A 74 -2.07 24.86 6.53
CA THR A 74 -1.44 23.73 7.22
C THR A 74 -0.33 24.24 8.11
N GLU A 75 -0.27 23.78 9.36
CA GLU A 75 0.81 24.10 10.28
C GLU A 75 2.17 23.66 9.73
N THR A 76 3.20 24.49 9.91
CA THR A 76 4.57 24.25 9.41
C THR A 76 5.10 22.88 9.81
N LYS A 77 4.85 22.44 11.05
CA LYS A 77 5.28 21.13 11.55
C LYS A 77 4.68 19.96 10.74
N HIS A 78 3.42 20.06 10.35
CA HIS A 78 2.77 19.04 9.53
C HIS A 78 3.33 19.00 8.11
N LEU A 79 3.69 20.18 7.55
CA LEU A 79 4.34 20.26 6.24
C LEU A 79 5.74 19.65 6.26
N GLU A 80 6.51 19.84 7.33
CA GLU A 80 7.83 19.23 7.49
C GLU A 80 7.75 17.70 7.58
N ILE A 81 6.80 17.18 8.35
CA ILE A 81 6.57 15.72 8.44
C ILE A 81 6.19 15.15 7.07
N GLU A 82 5.31 15.83 6.35
CA GLU A 82 4.88 15.43 5.02
C GLU A 82 6.03 15.46 4.02
N ARG A 83 6.84 16.52 4.03
CA ARG A 83 8.04 16.64 3.19
C ARG A 83 9.04 15.51 3.47
N ASN A 84 9.34 15.22 4.73
CA ASN A 84 10.26 14.14 5.10
C ASN A 84 9.73 12.78 4.60
N ARG A 85 8.44 12.54 4.72
CA ARG A 85 7.82 11.34 4.16
C ARG A 85 7.95 11.27 2.64
N HIS A 86 7.78 12.40 1.92
CA HIS A 86 7.96 12.43 0.47
C HIS A 86 9.40 12.09 0.08
N ILE A 87 10.41 12.54 0.85
CA ILE A 87 11.81 12.17 0.65
C ILE A 87 11.98 10.65 0.85
N ASP A 88 11.49 10.09 1.97
CA ASP A 88 11.55 8.65 2.24
C ASP A 88 10.89 7.83 1.10
N LEU A 89 9.77 8.31 0.52
CA LEU A 89 9.10 7.66 -0.60
C LEU A 89 9.93 7.69 -1.89
N ILE A 90 10.52 8.85 -2.20
CA ILE A 90 11.38 9.02 -3.39
C ILE A 90 12.63 8.14 -3.26
N ASP A 91 13.27 8.12 -2.10
CA ASP A 91 14.46 7.30 -1.83
C ASP A 91 14.15 5.81 -1.96
N ALA A 92 12.92 5.38 -1.60
CA ALA A 92 12.44 4.01 -1.79
C ALA A 92 11.97 3.70 -3.24
N GLY A 93 12.13 4.63 -4.18
CA GLY A 93 11.72 4.45 -5.57
C GLY A 93 10.21 4.46 -5.79
N ILE A 94 9.43 5.04 -4.88
CA ILE A 94 7.98 5.13 -4.96
C ILE A 94 7.57 6.40 -5.70
N GLU A 95 6.81 6.27 -6.77
CA GLU A 95 6.34 7.38 -7.57
C GLU A 95 5.21 8.15 -6.86
N LEU A 96 5.36 9.46 -6.71
CA LEU A 96 4.38 10.32 -6.06
C LEU A 96 3.32 10.80 -7.05
N LYS A 97 2.05 10.55 -6.75
CA LYS A 97 0.88 10.92 -7.56
C LYS A 97 -0.06 11.81 -6.76
N PHE A 98 0.02 13.09 -7.00
CA PHE A 98 -0.80 14.07 -6.29
C PHE A 98 -2.05 14.46 -7.07
N THR A 99 -3.12 14.76 -6.30
CA THR A 99 -4.32 15.48 -6.76
C THR A 99 -4.46 16.79 -5.98
N HIS A 100 -5.18 17.75 -6.55
CA HIS A 100 -5.48 18.98 -5.82
C HIS A 100 -6.60 18.72 -4.81
N ASN A 101 -6.42 19.19 -3.57
CA ASN A 101 -7.52 19.29 -2.63
C ASN A 101 -8.40 20.49 -2.98
N ASN A 102 -9.69 20.41 -2.66
CA ASN A 102 -10.57 21.57 -2.74
C ASN A 102 -10.24 22.61 -1.65
N HIS A 103 -10.90 23.78 -1.69
CA HIS A 103 -10.70 24.85 -0.69
C HIS A 103 -10.99 24.42 0.75
N GLU A 104 -11.79 23.37 0.96
CA GLU A 104 -12.08 22.77 2.27
C GLU A 104 -11.09 21.69 2.67
N GLN A 105 -9.98 21.53 1.93
CA GLN A 105 -8.94 20.48 2.11
C GLN A 105 -9.46 19.04 1.98
N ASN A 106 -10.62 18.84 1.36
CA ASN A 106 -11.11 17.51 1.07
C ASN A 106 -10.40 16.94 -0.17
N GLU A 107 -9.87 15.74 -0.03
CA GLU A 107 -9.30 14.98 -1.16
C GLU A 107 -10.41 14.66 -2.17
N LYS A 108 -10.19 14.99 -3.43
CA LYS A 108 -11.10 14.62 -4.51
C LYS A 108 -10.36 13.95 -5.64
N GLY A 109 -10.92 12.84 -6.10
CA GLY A 109 -10.41 12.12 -7.26
C GLY A 109 -9.11 11.34 -7.04
N VAL A 110 -8.62 11.22 -5.78
CA VAL A 110 -7.44 10.40 -5.46
C VAL A 110 -7.71 8.95 -5.83
N ASP A 111 -8.84 8.39 -5.37
CA ASP A 111 -9.24 7.01 -5.62
C ASP A 111 -9.45 6.73 -7.10
N VAL A 112 -10.09 7.67 -7.81
CA VAL A 112 -10.30 7.59 -9.27
C VAL A 112 -8.96 7.59 -9.99
N LYS A 113 -8.03 8.50 -9.62
CA LYS A 113 -6.69 8.55 -10.18
C LYS A 113 -5.92 7.27 -9.93
N MET A 114 -5.94 6.76 -8.68
CA MET A 114 -5.33 5.49 -8.33
C MET A 114 -5.92 4.36 -9.17
N ALA A 115 -7.25 4.24 -9.24
CA ALA A 115 -7.92 3.17 -9.98
C ALA A 115 -7.58 3.19 -11.48
N LEU A 116 -7.57 4.37 -12.11
CA LEU A 116 -7.23 4.52 -13.53
C LEU A 116 -5.77 4.15 -13.79
N GLU A 117 -4.84 4.59 -12.96
CA GLU A 117 -3.41 4.32 -13.16
C GLU A 117 -3.09 2.85 -12.94
N VAL A 118 -3.61 2.23 -11.87
CA VAL A 118 -3.43 0.80 -11.62
C VAL A 118 -3.95 -0.03 -12.79
N LEU A 119 -5.13 0.32 -13.30
CA LEU A 119 -5.71 -0.36 -14.45
C LEU A 119 -4.86 -0.16 -15.71
N GLN A 120 -4.36 1.04 -15.99
CA GLN A 120 -3.51 1.32 -17.14
C GLN A 120 -2.21 0.49 -17.10
N ILE A 121 -1.52 0.47 -15.95
CA ILE A 121 -0.28 -0.31 -15.76
C ILE A 121 -0.53 -1.81 -15.98
N ALA A 122 -1.70 -2.30 -15.55
CA ALA A 122 -2.10 -3.68 -15.76
C ALA A 122 -2.41 -3.99 -17.24
N LEU A 123 -3.08 -3.06 -17.96
CA LEU A 123 -3.38 -3.18 -19.39
C LEU A 123 -2.10 -3.12 -20.23
N ASP A 124 -1.12 -2.32 -19.84
CA ASP A 124 0.19 -2.23 -20.48
C ASP A 124 1.09 -3.45 -20.19
N ASP A 125 0.54 -4.47 -19.51
CA ASP A 125 1.25 -5.69 -19.11
C ASP A 125 2.57 -5.43 -18.37
N LYS A 126 2.61 -4.40 -17.52
CA LYS A 126 3.81 -4.04 -16.73
C LYS A 126 3.92 -4.84 -15.43
N ILE A 127 2.80 -5.37 -14.93
CA ILE A 127 2.70 -6.13 -13.68
C ILE A 127 1.90 -7.41 -13.89
N ASP A 128 2.15 -8.42 -13.05
CA ASP A 128 1.41 -9.69 -13.01
C ASP A 128 0.46 -9.73 -11.83
N ILE A 129 0.81 -9.03 -10.74
CA ILE A 129 0.01 -8.89 -9.53
C ILE A 129 -0.01 -7.42 -9.07
N ALA A 130 -1.17 -6.91 -8.74
CA ALA A 130 -1.37 -5.62 -8.10
C ALA A 130 -1.55 -5.80 -6.59
N VAL A 131 -0.73 -5.13 -5.80
CA VAL A 131 -0.89 -5.02 -4.34
C VAL A 131 -1.55 -3.68 -4.05
N LEU A 132 -2.77 -3.73 -3.54
CA LEU A 132 -3.51 -2.54 -3.11
C LEU A 132 -3.36 -2.37 -1.60
N ILE A 133 -2.81 -1.25 -1.18
CA ILE A 133 -2.69 -0.89 0.24
C ILE A 133 -3.76 0.14 0.57
N THR A 134 -4.94 -0.36 0.89
CA THR A 134 -6.14 0.41 1.21
C THR A 134 -7.12 -0.43 2.03
N GLY A 135 -8.15 0.19 2.61
CA GLY A 135 -9.28 -0.49 3.25
C GLY A 135 -10.61 -0.17 2.58
N ASP A 136 -10.60 0.64 1.50
CA ASP A 136 -11.81 1.21 0.93
C ASP A 136 -12.51 0.27 -0.07
N GLY A 137 -13.81 0.00 0.19
CA GLY A 137 -14.66 -0.81 -0.67
C GLY A 137 -14.90 -0.24 -2.07
N ASP A 138 -14.65 1.04 -2.29
CA ASP A 138 -14.84 1.69 -3.58
C ASP A 138 -13.84 1.18 -4.64
N PHE A 139 -12.77 0.50 -4.22
CA PHE A 139 -11.83 -0.19 -5.11
C PHE A 139 -12.32 -1.56 -5.63
N ILE A 140 -13.48 -2.08 -5.19
CA ILE A 140 -14.02 -3.37 -5.69
C ILE A 140 -14.18 -3.39 -7.23
N PRO A 141 -14.65 -2.33 -7.90
CA PRO A 141 -14.71 -2.30 -9.37
C PRO A 141 -13.33 -2.44 -10.03
N LEU A 142 -12.30 -1.80 -9.46
CA LEU A 142 -10.91 -1.93 -9.92
C LEU A 142 -10.43 -3.39 -9.80
N VAL A 143 -10.61 -4.01 -8.64
CA VAL A 143 -10.24 -5.43 -8.41
C VAL A 143 -10.84 -6.33 -9.48
N ARG A 144 -12.14 -6.17 -9.76
CA ARG A 144 -12.84 -6.95 -10.78
C ARG A 144 -12.31 -6.69 -12.20
N ALA A 145 -11.94 -5.43 -12.50
CA ALA A 145 -11.36 -5.06 -13.79
C ALA A 145 -9.97 -5.70 -13.98
N LEU A 146 -9.12 -5.66 -12.97
CA LEU A 146 -7.80 -6.30 -12.97
C LEU A 146 -7.89 -7.82 -13.18
N MET A 147 -8.80 -8.48 -12.46
CA MET A 147 -9.01 -9.92 -12.59
C MET A 147 -9.52 -10.31 -13.99
N LYS A 148 -10.36 -9.48 -14.63
CA LYS A 148 -10.78 -9.67 -16.05
C LYS A 148 -9.59 -9.61 -17.01
N GLN A 149 -8.55 -8.86 -16.68
CA GLN A 149 -7.30 -8.77 -17.44
C GLN A 149 -6.31 -9.90 -17.09
N GLY A 150 -6.74 -10.90 -16.32
CA GLY A 150 -5.88 -12.00 -15.88
C GLY A 150 -4.84 -11.62 -14.83
N LYS A 151 -4.92 -10.42 -14.26
CA LYS A 151 -4.04 -10.00 -13.18
C LYS A 151 -4.56 -10.46 -11.83
N ARG A 152 -3.67 -10.78 -10.91
CA ARG A 152 -4.03 -11.09 -9.53
C ARG A 152 -4.00 -9.84 -8.68
N VAL A 153 -4.81 -9.83 -7.62
CA VAL A 153 -4.86 -8.72 -6.67
C VAL A 153 -4.63 -9.25 -5.26
N LEU A 154 -3.66 -8.66 -4.59
CA LEU A 154 -3.44 -8.81 -3.17
C LEU A 154 -3.87 -7.53 -2.47
N LEU A 155 -4.80 -7.63 -1.53
CA LEU A 155 -5.13 -6.56 -0.60
C LEU A 155 -4.20 -6.66 0.61
N PHE A 156 -3.47 -5.58 0.90
CA PHE A 156 -2.64 -5.47 2.08
C PHE A 156 -3.23 -4.38 2.97
N TYR A 157 -3.78 -4.75 4.13
CA TYR A 157 -4.59 -3.84 4.93
C TYR A 157 -4.23 -3.87 6.42
N PHE A 158 -4.73 -2.85 7.14
CA PHE A 158 -4.45 -2.61 8.55
C PHE A 158 -5.77 -2.57 9.31
N ASP A 159 -6.06 -3.59 10.11
CA ASP A 159 -7.18 -3.58 11.04
C ASP A 159 -6.66 -3.24 12.43
N TYR A 160 -7.08 -2.11 12.96
CA TYR A 160 -6.77 -1.71 14.33
C TYR A 160 -7.85 -0.79 14.90
N GLU A 161 -7.92 -0.79 16.21
CA GLU A 161 -8.72 0.18 16.98
C GLU A 161 -7.88 0.69 18.16
N ASN A 162 -7.92 1.99 18.37
CA ASN A 162 -7.26 2.65 19.48
C ASN A 162 -8.13 3.82 19.99
N LYS A 163 -7.74 4.48 21.07
CA LYS A 163 -8.51 5.57 21.67
C LYS A 163 -8.73 6.80 20.79
N TYR A 164 -8.02 6.94 19.68
CA TYR A 164 -8.12 8.11 18.79
C TYR A 164 -8.81 7.79 17.47
N ASN A 165 -8.58 6.57 16.93
CA ASN A 165 -9.11 6.18 15.64
C ASN A 165 -9.22 4.65 15.51
N LYS A 166 -9.92 4.25 14.47
CA LYS A 166 -10.05 2.86 14.06
C LYS A 166 -9.89 2.73 12.55
N SER A 167 -9.34 1.61 12.11
CA SER A 167 -9.26 1.24 10.71
C SER A 167 -9.71 -0.21 10.58
N PHE A 168 -10.69 -0.46 9.71
CA PHE A 168 -11.13 -1.80 9.35
C PHE A 168 -11.35 -1.84 7.85
N ALA A 169 -10.69 -2.78 7.18
CA ALA A 169 -10.90 -2.95 5.77
C ALA A 169 -12.31 -3.44 5.46
N ASN A 170 -12.87 -2.99 4.34
CA ASN A 170 -14.18 -3.39 3.89
C ASN A 170 -14.20 -4.91 3.59
N LYS A 171 -15.06 -5.66 4.28
CA LYS A 171 -15.18 -7.12 4.13
C LYS A 171 -15.48 -7.56 2.70
N LYS A 172 -16.27 -6.77 1.95
CA LYS A 172 -16.56 -7.09 0.55
C LYS A 172 -15.31 -6.92 -0.34
N LEU A 173 -14.44 -5.93 -0.03
CA LEU A 173 -13.16 -5.77 -0.72
C LEU A 173 -12.23 -6.94 -0.41
N ILE A 174 -12.08 -7.33 0.86
CA ILE A 174 -11.30 -8.51 1.27
C ILE A 174 -11.74 -9.74 0.47
N ASN A 175 -13.04 -10.00 0.38
CA ASN A 175 -13.59 -11.14 -0.33
C ASN A 175 -13.51 -11.04 -1.86
N ALA A 176 -13.34 -9.84 -2.41
CA ALA A 176 -13.21 -9.62 -3.85
C ALA A 176 -11.80 -9.90 -4.38
N CYS A 177 -10.78 -9.78 -3.54
CA CYS A 177 -9.38 -9.96 -3.92
C CYS A 177 -8.99 -11.45 -3.98
N ASN A 178 -7.96 -11.77 -4.78
CA ASN A 178 -7.39 -13.14 -4.83
C ASN A 178 -6.73 -13.50 -3.50
N TYR A 179 -6.06 -12.52 -2.89
CA TYR A 179 -5.37 -12.63 -1.61
C TYR A 179 -5.65 -11.42 -0.75
N ALA A 180 -5.72 -11.62 0.56
CA ALA A 180 -5.83 -10.54 1.53
C ALA A 180 -4.90 -10.83 2.71
N VAL A 181 -4.18 -9.83 3.16
CA VAL A 181 -3.23 -9.91 4.26
C VAL A 181 -3.45 -8.76 5.22
N ASN A 182 -3.79 -9.12 6.45
CA ASN A 182 -3.89 -8.16 7.54
C ASN A 182 -2.50 -7.94 8.14
N PHE A 183 -1.98 -6.72 8.06
CA PHE A 183 -0.67 -6.38 8.60
C PHE A 183 -0.57 -6.65 10.10
N THR A 184 -1.65 -6.45 10.86
CA THR A 184 -1.67 -6.67 12.31
C THR A 184 -1.49 -8.13 12.71
N GLU A 185 -1.70 -9.07 11.79
CA GLU A 185 -1.53 -10.51 12.02
C GLU A 185 -0.11 -11.00 11.64
N ILE A 186 0.69 -10.18 10.94
CA ILE A 186 2.06 -10.55 10.53
C ILE A 186 2.93 -11.01 11.71
N PRO A 187 2.95 -10.34 12.89
CA PRO A 187 3.75 -10.77 14.03
C PRO A 187 3.41 -12.17 14.57
N ALA A 188 2.18 -12.62 14.38
CA ALA A 188 1.72 -13.94 14.78
C ALA A 188 2.14 -15.04 13.79
N ASN A 189 2.36 -14.68 12.53
CA ASN A 189 2.80 -15.61 11.50
C ASN A 189 4.29 -15.95 11.62
N LYS A 190 4.61 -17.22 11.81
CA LYS A 190 6.02 -17.68 12.02
C LYS A 190 6.92 -17.38 10.83
N THR A 191 6.41 -17.47 9.61
CA THR A 191 7.17 -17.23 8.37
C THR A 191 7.50 -15.75 8.20
N PHE A 192 6.55 -14.84 8.51
CA PHE A 192 6.69 -13.41 8.25
C PHE A 192 7.19 -12.59 9.45
N ARG A 193 7.13 -13.15 10.66
CA ARG A 193 7.63 -12.49 11.89
C ARG A 193 9.06 -11.94 11.78
N PRO A 194 10.05 -12.63 11.15
CA PRO A 194 11.40 -12.07 11.00
C PRO A 194 11.41 -10.75 10.21
N TYR A 195 10.61 -10.66 9.15
CA TYR A 195 10.47 -9.42 8.35
C TYR A 195 9.84 -8.30 9.14
N PHE A 196 8.81 -8.59 9.96
CA PHE A 196 8.14 -7.60 10.78
C PHE A 196 9.09 -6.85 11.72
N LYS A 197 10.09 -7.52 12.30
CA LYS A 197 11.05 -6.89 13.21
C LYS A 197 11.91 -5.83 12.53
N ASN A 198 12.15 -5.96 11.24
CA ASN A 198 13.00 -5.06 10.44
C ASN A 198 12.22 -3.94 9.78
N LEU A 199 10.88 -3.95 9.90
CA LEU A 199 10.01 -2.97 9.22
C LEU A 199 10.09 -1.57 9.79
N PHE A 200 10.59 -1.38 11.00
CA PHE A 200 10.42 -0.12 11.72
C PHE A 200 11.74 0.60 11.95
N ARG A 201 11.76 1.89 11.57
CA ARG A 201 12.82 2.82 11.97
C ARG A 201 12.38 3.52 13.25
N LYS A 202 13.09 3.28 14.35
CA LYS A 202 12.93 4.05 15.59
C LYS A 202 13.52 5.45 15.39
N LYS A 203 12.92 6.43 16.07
CA LYS A 203 13.48 7.79 16.14
C LYS A 203 14.80 7.82 16.86
#